data_62ef1648650c72fc4354167bf6a11de0
#
_entry.id   62ef1648650c72fc4354167bf6a11de0
#
_cell.length_a   1.000
_cell.length_b   1.000
_cell.length_c   1.000
_cell.angle_alpha   90.00
_cell.angle_beta   90.00
_cell.angle_gamma   90.00
#
_symmetry.space_group_name_H-M   'P 1'
#
loop_
_entity.id
_entity.type
_entity.pdbx_description
1 polymer ?
#
loop_
_entity_poly.entity_id
_entity_poly.type
_entity_poly.pdbx_seq_one_letter_code
_entity_poly.pdbx_strand_id
1 'polypeptide(L)'
;MKFLCLDTTLNNCSIHIVSPGKECLTVSDNQVPPSDVIPILVKKAMLKLNLKISDIDGIIVATGPGNFTSLRVGISFGVGLSKSLSIPIYGVCSLQSLVFSFRE
;
A
#
# COMPACT_ATOMS: atom_id res chain seq x y z
N MET A 1 5.00 12.71 7.99
CA MET A 1 4.35 11.40 8.23
C MET A 1 4.16 10.68 6.90
N LYS A 2 4.53 9.41 6.85
CA LYS A 2 4.52 8.64 5.61
C LYS A 2 3.68 7.38 5.77
N PHE A 3 2.81 7.11 4.81
CA PHE A 3 1.95 5.94 4.80
C PHE A 3 2.26 5.06 3.60
N LEU A 4 2.33 3.76 3.84
CA LEU A 4 2.42 2.77 2.79
C LEU A 4 1.00 2.27 2.51
N CYS A 5 0.54 2.44 1.28
CA CYS A 5 -0.82 2.08 0.88
C CYS A 5 -0.77 0.90 -0.07
N LEU A 6 -1.57 -0.11 0.20
CA LEU A 6 -1.64 -1.35 -0.57
C LEU A 6 -3.02 -1.46 -1.21
N ASP A 7 -3.06 -1.59 -2.53
CA ASP A 7 -4.30 -1.78 -3.26
C ASP A 7 -4.20 -3.03 -4.11
N THR A 8 -4.97 -4.04 -3.73
CA THR A 8 -5.07 -5.30 -4.47
C THR A 8 -6.52 -5.60 -4.82
N THR A 9 -7.34 -4.55 -4.98
CA THR A 9 -8.79 -4.70 -5.20
C THR A 9 -9.14 -5.31 -6.55
N LEU A 10 -8.32 -5.08 -7.55
CA LEU A 10 -8.48 -5.69 -8.87
C LEU A 10 -7.36 -6.71 -9.05
N ASN A 11 -7.29 -7.37 -10.20
CA ASN A 11 -6.27 -8.38 -10.45
C ASN A 11 -4.88 -7.77 -10.67
N ASN A 12 -4.63 -6.65 -10.07
CA ASN A 12 -3.33 -5.99 -10.09
C ASN A 12 -2.96 -5.61 -8.66
N CYS A 13 -1.72 -5.18 -8.51
CA CYS A 13 -1.20 -4.71 -7.23
C CYS A 13 -0.63 -3.31 -7.42
N SER A 14 -1.08 -2.39 -6.60
CA SER A 14 -0.56 -1.01 -6.59
C SER A 14 -0.06 -0.67 -5.19
N ILE A 15 1.12 -0.08 -5.15
CA ILE A 15 1.72 0.40 -3.92
C ILE A 15 1.83 1.92 -4.04
N HIS A 16 1.36 2.62 -3.02
CA HIS A 16 1.45 4.08 -2.97
C HIS A 16 2.19 4.48 -1.70
N ILE A 17 3.12 5.41 -1.83
CA ILE A 17 3.71 6.07 -0.67
C ILE A 17 3.09 7.45 -0.59
N VAL A 18 2.41 7.73 0.50
CA VAL A 18 1.63 8.96 0.66
C VAL A 18 2.16 9.74 1.84
N SER A 19 2.36 11.04 1.63
CA SER A 19 2.69 11.96 2.70
C SER A 19 1.75 13.15 2.57
N PRO A 20 0.95 13.49 3.59
CA PRO A 20 -0.03 14.58 3.48
C PRO A 20 0.62 15.87 2.99
N GLY A 21 0.02 16.49 1.99
CA GLY A 21 0.48 17.75 1.41
C GLY A 21 1.68 17.61 0.50
N LYS A 22 2.12 16.41 0.18
CA LYS A 22 3.28 16.15 -0.68
C LYS A 22 2.91 15.19 -1.80
N GLU A 23 3.82 15.05 -2.76
CA GLU A 23 3.64 14.13 -3.87
C GLU A 23 3.60 12.69 -3.39
N CYS A 24 2.86 11.87 -4.12
CA CYS A 24 2.73 10.45 -3.88
C CYS A 24 3.52 9.69 -4.93
N LEU A 25 4.19 8.63 -4.51
CA LEU A 25 4.77 7.67 -5.43
C LEU A 25 3.81 6.51 -5.62
N THR A 26 3.57 6.14 -6.87
CA THR A 26 2.76 4.98 -7.20
C THR A 26 3.58 4.00 -8.02
N VAL A 27 3.56 2.73 -7.61
CA VAL A 27 4.19 1.63 -8.34
C VAL A 27 3.14 0.53 -8.48
N SER A 28 2.96 0.00 -9.68
CA SER A 28 1.96 -1.03 -9.92
C SER A 28 2.48 -2.12 -10.85
N ASP A 29 1.88 -3.31 -10.71
CA ASP A 29 2.15 -4.45 -11.55
C ASP A 29 0.87 -5.28 -11.64
N ASN A 30 0.44 -5.59 -12.85
CA ASN A 30 -0.77 -6.37 -13.10
C ASN A 30 -0.51 -7.66 -13.88
N GLN A 31 0.76 -8.07 -13.98
CA GLN A 31 1.13 -9.28 -14.71
C GLN A 31 1.40 -10.47 -13.80
N VAL A 32 1.59 -10.23 -12.50
CA VAL A 32 1.98 -11.23 -11.53
C VAL A 32 0.98 -11.21 -10.38
N PRO A 33 0.64 -12.38 -9.79
CA PRO A 33 -0.26 -12.42 -8.63
C PRO A 33 0.25 -11.55 -7.49
N PRO A 34 -0.65 -10.88 -6.73
CA PRO A 34 -0.25 -10.01 -5.63
C PRO A 34 0.64 -10.66 -4.59
N SER A 35 0.42 -11.95 -4.30
CA SER A 35 1.21 -12.68 -3.31
C SER A 35 2.70 -12.70 -3.65
N ASP A 36 3.03 -12.69 -4.94
CA ASP A 36 4.42 -12.74 -5.39
C ASP A 36 5.02 -11.35 -5.57
N VAL A 37 4.18 -10.37 -5.89
CA VAL A 37 4.67 -9.07 -6.35
C VAL A 37 4.69 -8.01 -5.25
N ILE A 38 3.87 -8.12 -4.19
CA ILE A 38 3.80 -7.10 -3.15
C ILE A 38 5.16 -6.79 -2.52
N PRO A 39 5.94 -7.80 -2.06
CA PRO A 39 7.24 -7.49 -1.45
C PRO A 39 8.19 -6.79 -2.42
N ILE A 40 8.14 -7.20 -3.69
CA ILE A 40 9.00 -6.61 -4.74
C ILE A 40 8.63 -5.15 -4.97
N LEU A 41 7.33 -4.87 -5.07
CA LEU A 41 6.87 -3.49 -5.30
C LEU A 41 7.15 -2.59 -4.10
N VAL A 42 6.99 -3.11 -2.89
CA VAL A 42 7.30 -2.33 -1.68
C VAL A 42 8.77 -1.95 -1.67
N LYS A 43 9.65 -2.92 -1.93
CA LYS A 43 11.08 -2.66 -1.98
C LYS A 43 11.43 -1.65 -3.07
N LYS A 44 10.82 -1.79 -4.23
CA LYS A 44 11.03 -0.88 -5.36
C LYS A 44 10.61 0.54 -5.01
N ALA A 45 9.45 0.70 -4.36
CA ALA A 45 8.95 2.00 -3.96
C ALA A 45 9.88 2.64 -2.92
N MET A 46 10.35 1.87 -1.93
CA MET A 46 11.26 2.37 -0.92
C MET A 46 12.58 2.85 -1.55
N LEU A 47 13.12 2.07 -2.49
CA LEU A 47 14.37 2.43 -3.15
C LEU A 47 14.23 3.71 -3.98
N LYS A 48 13.11 3.88 -4.66
CA LYS A 48 12.87 5.08 -5.49
C LYS A 48 12.85 6.36 -4.66
N LEU A 49 12.35 6.29 -3.45
CA LEU A 49 12.27 7.44 -2.56
C LEU A 49 13.44 7.50 -1.56
N ASN A 50 14.38 6.56 -1.67
CA ASN A 50 15.51 6.47 -0.75
C ASN A 50 15.03 6.40 0.71
N LEU A 51 14.00 5.60 0.94
CA LEU A 51 13.41 5.38 2.27
C LEU A 51 13.75 3.99 2.79
N LYS A 52 13.83 3.90 4.11
CA LYS A 52 13.88 2.62 4.81
C LYS A 52 12.46 2.24 5.23
N ILE A 53 12.22 0.96 5.37
CA ILE A 53 10.90 0.50 5.80
C ILE A 53 10.54 1.07 7.18
N SER A 54 11.53 1.34 8.02
CA SER A 54 11.33 1.94 9.33
C SER A 54 10.88 3.41 9.26
N ASP A 55 10.94 4.04 8.09
CA ASP A 55 10.48 5.41 7.92
C ASP A 55 8.96 5.50 7.74
N ILE A 56 8.28 4.36 7.57
CA ILE A 56 6.84 4.30 7.37
C ILE A 56 6.14 4.42 8.72
N ASP A 57 5.18 5.32 8.82
CA ASP A 57 4.46 5.62 10.05
C ASP A 57 3.14 4.87 10.18
N GLY A 58 2.61 4.37 9.08
CA GLY A 58 1.36 3.62 9.10
C GLY A 58 1.13 2.89 7.78
N ILE A 59 0.24 1.90 7.83
CA ILE A 59 -0.14 1.09 6.67
C ILE A 59 -1.60 1.38 6.37
N ILE A 60 -1.93 1.54 5.10
CA ILE A 60 -3.30 1.71 4.65
C ILE A 60 -3.57 0.63 3.60
N VAL A 61 -4.65 -0.11 3.76
CA VAL A 61 -5.04 -1.16 2.82
C VAL A 61 -6.42 -0.87 2.27
N ALA A 62 -6.60 -1.10 0.97
CA ALA A 62 -7.91 -1.05 0.36
C ALA A 62 -8.67 -2.31 0.74
N THR A 63 -9.90 -2.14 1.26
CA THR A 63 -10.73 -3.26 1.73
C THR A 63 -11.80 -3.65 0.72
N GLY A 64 -11.88 -3.00 -0.42
CA GLY A 64 -12.80 -3.37 -1.47
C GLY A 64 -13.74 -2.24 -1.87
N PRO A 65 -14.75 -2.53 -2.68
CA PRO A 65 -15.02 -3.84 -3.27
C PRO A 65 -13.99 -4.24 -4.32
N GLY A 66 -13.83 -5.56 -4.56
CA GLY A 66 -12.91 -6.05 -5.56
C GLY A 66 -12.74 -7.56 -5.49
N ASN A 67 -11.68 -8.07 -6.11
CA ASN A 67 -11.37 -9.48 -6.12
C ASN A 67 -11.08 -9.97 -4.70
N PHE A 68 -11.88 -10.91 -4.23
CA PHE A 68 -11.82 -11.36 -2.83
C PHE A 68 -10.46 -11.98 -2.47
N THR A 69 -9.94 -12.82 -3.34
CA THR A 69 -8.64 -13.49 -3.10
C THR A 69 -7.51 -12.49 -3.04
N SER A 70 -7.48 -11.56 -3.99
CA SER A 70 -6.44 -10.53 -4.04
C SER A 70 -6.52 -9.59 -2.83
N LEU A 71 -7.74 -9.24 -2.40
CA LEU A 71 -7.92 -8.41 -1.20
C LEU A 71 -7.34 -9.07 0.04
N ARG A 72 -7.56 -10.37 0.20
CA ARG A 72 -7.05 -11.11 1.36
C ARG A 72 -5.52 -11.10 1.39
N VAL A 73 -4.88 -11.23 0.25
CA VAL A 73 -3.42 -11.18 0.16
C VAL A 73 -2.89 -9.82 0.60
N GLY A 74 -3.48 -8.75 0.08
CA GLY A 74 -3.05 -7.39 0.44
C GLY A 74 -3.27 -7.08 1.91
N ILE A 75 -4.44 -7.44 2.44
CA ILE A 75 -4.76 -7.19 3.84
C ILE A 75 -3.83 -8.00 4.76
N SER A 76 -3.60 -9.28 4.43
CA SER A 76 -2.71 -10.13 5.22
C SER A 76 -1.29 -9.59 5.25
N PHE A 77 -0.79 -9.14 4.11
CA PHE A 77 0.54 -8.55 4.04
C PHE A 77 0.61 -7.28 4.90
N GLY A 78 -0.40 -6.41 4.79
CA GLY A 78 -0.45 -5.18 5.57
C GLY A 78 -0.49 -5.44 7.06
N VAL A 79 -1.29 -6.40 7.50
CA VAL A 79 -1.38 -6.78 8.92
C VAL A 79 -0.03 -7.29 9.43
N GLY A 80 0.61 -8.17 8.66
CA GLY A 80 1.92 -8.71 9.03
C GLY A 80 2.97 -7.61 9.15
N LEU A 81 2.99 -6.69 8.21
CA LEU A 81 3.94 -5.58 8.23
C LEU A 81 3.67 -4.63 9.40
N SER A 82 2.40 -4.33 9.65
CA SER A 82 1.99 -3.49 10.78
C SER A 82 2.48 -4.08 12.10
N LYS A 83 2.32 -5.38 12.29
CA LYS A 83 2.78 -6.05 13.50
C LYS A 83 4.30 -6.06 13.62
N SER A 84 4.99 -6.33 12.52
CA SER A 84 6.46 -6.36 12.50
C SER A 84 7.07 -5.01 12.85
N LEU A 85 6.46 -3.93 12.39
CA LEU A 85 6.99 -2.58 12.58
C LEU A 85 6.36 -1.87 13.77
N SER A 86 5.36 -2.47 14.40
CA SER A 86 4.59 -1.85 15.52
C SER A 86 4.01 -0.49 15.10
N ILE A 87 3.43 -0.44 13.92
CA ILE A 87 2.77 0.76 13.39
C ILE A 87 1.30 0.44 13.10
N PRO A 88 0.43 1.47 13.11
CA PRO A 88 -1.00 1.24 12.88
C PRO A 88 -1.31 0.82 11.45
N ILE A 89 -2.44 0.14 11.29
CA ILE A 89 -2.98 -0.23 9.99
C ILE A 89 -4.43 0.25 9.90
N TYR A 90 -4.80 0.80 8.75
CA TYR A 90 -6.13 1.34 8.48
C TYR A 90 -6.68 0.71 7.21
N GLY A 91 -7.99 0.46 7.20
CA GLY A 91 -8.69 -0.01 6.03
C GLY A 91 -9.48 1.13 5.39
N VAL A 92 -9.47 1.20 4.06
CA VAL A 92 -10.26 2.18 3.30
C VAL A 92 -10.94 1.49 2.14
N CYS A 93 -12.11 2.02 1.73
CA CYS A 93 -12.85 1.45 0.61
C CYS A 93 -12.20 1.74 -0.73
N SER A 94 -11.48 2.86 -0.85
CA SER A 94 -10.84 3.27 -2.09
C SER A 94 -9.61 4.11 -1.78
N LEU A 95 -8.44 3.66 -2.24
CA LEU A 95 -7.22 4.43 -2.09
C LEU A 95 -7.24 5.70 -2.93
N GLN A 96 -7.94 5.68 -4.05
CA GLN A 96 -8.04 6.87 -4.89
C GLN A 96 -8.67 8.04 -4.14
N SER A 97 -9.76 7.79 -3.41
CA SER A 97 -10.39 8.81 -2.59
C SER A 97 -9.48 9.31 -1.49
N LEU A 98 -8.73 8.39 -0.86
CA LEU A 98 -7.80 8.75 0.20
C LEU A 98 -6.69 9.65 -0.32
N VAL A 99 -6.08 9.28 -1.44
CA VAL A 99 -4.99 10.06 -2.05
C VAL A 99 -5.50 11.45 -2.42
N PHE A 100 -6.70 11.53 -2.97
CA PHE A 100 -7.32 12.81 -3.32
C PHE A 100 -7.49 13.69 -2.08
N SER A 101 -7.95 13.11 -0.98
CA SER A 101 -8.12 13.84 0.27
C SER A 101 -6.80 14.42 0.79
N PHE A 102 -5.72 13.69 0.62
CA PHE A 102 -4.40 14.13 1.08
C PHE A 102 -3.84 15.29 0.25
N ARG A 103 -4.33 15.46 -0.99
CA ARG A 103 -3.90 16.53 -1.87
C ARG A 103 -4.60 17.86 -1.57
N GLU A 104 -5.72 17.80 -0.93
CA GLU A 104 -6.43 19.00 -0.52
C GLU A 104 -5.77 19.60 0.74
#